data_44b58bae2d556974e5c0e69feb1ed2c6
#
_entry.id   44b58bae2d556974e5c0e69feb1ed2c6
#
_cell.length_a   1.000
_cell.length_b   1.000
_cell.length_c   1.000
_cell.angle_alpha   90.00
_cell.angle_beta   90.00
_cell.angle_gamma   90.00
#
_symmetry.space_group_name_H-M   'P 1'
#
loop_
_entity.id
_entity.type
_entity.pdbx_description
1 polymer ?
#
loop_
_entity_poly.entity_id
_entity_poly.type
_entity_poly.pdbx_seq_one_letter_code
_entity_poly.pdbx_strand_id
1 'polypeptide(L)'
;TGKPYPSLWPPETREVFFFMAMNGNEGGSAYPPNPDVKSGSCLIAGFQPLTVFHPSYWNAYKAESGATFSIDMVRVKLSFINGKGEWLSTHAQTFDCDSMSAWTSKIRPGGWYELWSFELGDSSVALGIGFMEPSCKVNMNRGFIEFNPNKVAGDKRFWRLLEKLAPCVSHARLKRFDLAYDLPTSRLDCRLSKDRRMYKSVIGNGITEYLGVKNTPGYVKVYDKAAEMHLSGVLTRIELTCDGEWDAGQVVAHWPQVHAWHSDENTRDWVRVVGIMLAEKSERGEEVETLINMLGWRSRPKVREYLRTPMVELPPDCAAAAVAEARSWCARFE
;
A
#
# COMPACT_ATOMS: atom_id res chain seq x y z
N THR A 1 -41.94 5.69 -25.45
CA THR A 1 -40.87 6.33 -26.25
C THR A 1 -39.95 7.07 -25.27
N GLY A 2 -39.06 6.34 -24.61
CA GLY A 2 -38.07 6.91 -23.68
C GLY A 2 -36.76 7.11 -24.43
N LYS A 3 -36.29 8.36 -24.50
CA LYS A 3 -34.95 8.67 -24.98
C LYS A 3 -33.94 8.37 -23.84
N PRO A 4 -32.81 7.72 -24.07
CA PRO A 4 -31.79 7.53 -23.07
C PRO A 4 -31.08 8.87 -22.80
N TYR A 5 -30.85 9.18 -21.53
CA TYR A 5 -30.03 10.30 -21.09
C TYR A 5 -28.57 10.08 -21.49
N PRO A 6 -27.85 11.12 -21.96
CA PRO A 6 -26.44 11.01 -22.23
C PRO A 6 -25.65 10.86 -20.92
N SER A 7 -24.78 9.87 -20.84
CA SER A 7 -23.87 9.64 -19.73
C SER A 7 -22.87 10.79 -19.64
N LEU A 8 -22.98 11.60 -18.60
CA LEU A 8 -22.05 12.67 -18.22
C LEU A 8 -20.84 12.10 -17.44
N TRP A 9 -20.09 11.16 -18.03
CA TRP A 9 -18.79 10.77 -17.51
C TRP A 9 -17.74 10.87 -18.62
N PRO A 10 -16.66 11.63 -18.41
CA PRO A 10 -15.55 11.62 -19.35
C PRO A 10 -14.95 10.20 -19.41
N PRO A 11 -14.43 9.79 -20.57
CA PRO A 11 -13.86 8.47 -20.74
C PRO A 11 -12.70 8.29 -19.75
N GLU A 12 -12.82 7.21 -18.96
CA GLU A 12 -11.86 6.78 -17.96
C GLU A 12 -10.45 6.85 -18.52
N THR A 13 -9.59 7.62 -17.86
CA THR A 13 -8.17 7.45 -17.93
C THR A 13 -7.85 6.08 -17.34
N ARG A 14 -7.88 5.05 -18.16
CA ARG A 14 -7.30 3.75 -17.84
C ARG A 14 -5.79 3.94 -17.75
N GLU A 15 -5.30 4.34 -16.60
CA GLU A 15 -3.99 3.89 -16.15
C GLU A 15 -4.15 2.39 -15.93
N VAL A 16 -3.72 1.60 -16.89
CA VAL A 16 -3.74 0.14 -16.83
C VAL A 16 -2.66 -0.28 -15.84
N PHE A 17 -3.03 -0.38 -14.58
CA PHE A 17 -2.23 -1.13 -13.62
C PHE A 17 -2.59 -2.59 -13.82
N PHE A 18 -1.70 -3.33 -14.43
CA PHE A 18 -1.77 -4.78 -14.44
C PHE A 18 -1.51 -5.31 -13.03
N PHE A 19 -2.57 -5.63 -12.29
CA PHE A 19 -2.52 -6.69 -11.32
C PHE A 19 -2.69 -7.99 -12.10
N MET A 20 -1.61 -8.62 -12.50
CA MET A 20 -1.66 -10.02 -12.88
C MET A 20 -1.93 -10.82 -11.61
N ALA A 21 -3.10 -11.45 -11.55
CA ALA A 21 -3.34 -12.58 -10.68
C ALA A 21 -2.36 -13.68 -11.14
N MET A 22 -1.31 -13.93 -10.38
CA MET A 22 -0.43 -15.06 -10.60
C MET A 22 -1.13 -16.31 -10.10
N ASN A 23 -1.43 -17.21 -11.03
CA ASN A 23 -1.73 -18.61 -10.74
C ASN A 23 -0.53 -19.25 -10.05
N GLY A 24 -0.81 -19.96 -8.96
CA GLY A 24 0.21 -20.63 -8.18
C GLY A 24 1.01 -21.64 -8.97
N ASN A 25 2.29 -21.70 -8.67
CA ASN A 25 3.08 -22.89 -8.81
C ASN A 25 3.94 -23.06 -7.54
N GLU A 26 3.79 -24.21 -6.92
CA GLU A 26 4.53 -24.65 -5.77
C GLU A 26 6.01 -24.84 -6.16
N GLY A 27 6.91 -24.16 -5.48
CA GLY A 27 8.35 -24.34 -5.65
C GLY A 27 9.10 -23.50 -4.63
N GLY A 28 9.12 -23.94 -3.37
CA GLY A 28 9.87 -23.28 -2.32
C GLY A 28 11.38 -23.32 -2.61
N SER A 29 11.98 -22.15 -2.74
CA SER A 29 13.42 -21.96 -2.57
C SER A 29 13.62 -20.93 -1.47
N ALA A 30 13.97 -21.43 -0.28
CA ALA A 30 14.40 -20.60 0.83
C ALA A 30 15.79 -20.04 0.51
N TYR A 31 15.89 -18.76 0.21
CA TYR A 31 17.16 -18.06 0.17
C TYR A 31 17.44 -17.43 1.54
N PRO A 32 18.65 -17.63 2.10
CA PRO A 32 19.05 -16.96 3.32
C PRO A 32 19.20 -15.44 3.06
N PRO A 33 18.91 -14.58 4.06
CA PRO A 33 19.12 -13.15 3.94
C PRO A 33 20.60 -12.87 3.68
N ASN A 34 20.88 -11.94 2.78
CA ASN A 34 22.25 -11.53 2.46
C ASN A 34 22.87 -10.81 3.67
N PRO A 35 23.91 -11.36 4.33
CA PRO A 35 24.50 -10.79 5.54
C PRO A 35 25.26 -9.49 5.31
N ASP A 36 25.58 -9.13 4.06
CA ASP A 36 26.43 -7.99 3.73
C ASP A 36 25.69 -6.67 3.47
N VAL A 37 24.35 -6.71 3.46
CA VAL A 37 23.57 -5.47 3.42
C VAL A 37 23.53 -4.93 4.85
N LYS A 38 24.42 -4.03 5.19
CA LYS A 38 24.28 -3.17 6.37
C LYS A 38 23.00 -2.38 6.19
N SER A 39 21.88 -2.94 6.66
CA SER A 39 20.64 -2.22 6.81
C SER A 39 20.98 -1.06 7.74
N GLY A 40 20.90 0.15 7.24
CA GLY A 40 20.83 1.34 8.07
C GLY A 40 19.50 1.31 8.80
N SER A 41 19.26 0.25 9.58
CA SER A 41 18.10 0.11 10.42
C SER A 41 18.20 1.17 11.50
N CYS A 42 17.43 2.22 11.35
CA CYS A 42 17.10 3.07 12.47
C CYS A 42 16.34 2.16 13.46
N LEU A 43 17.06 1.58 14.42
CA LEU A 43 16.50 0.82 15.53
C LEU A 43 15.72 1.82 16.39
N ILE A 44 14.44 1.93 16.12
CA ILE A 44 13.53 2.65 17.01
C ILE A 44 13.35 1.75 18.23
N ALA A 45 13.61 2.29 19.40
CA ALA A 45 13.42 1.58 20.67
C ALA A 45 11.98 1.03 20.73
N GLY A 46 11.85 -0.28 20.96
CA GLY A 46 10.55 -0.97 21.02
C GLY A 46 10.12 -1.71 19.76
N PHE A 47 10.82 -1.55 18.63
CA PHE A 47 10.55 -2.29 17.41
C PHE A 47 11.66 -3.30 17.13
N GLN A 48 11.27 -4.56 16.92
CA GLN A 48 12.19 -5.60 16.46
C GLN A 48 11.89 -5.94 15.00
N PRO A 49 12.91 -6.07 14.13
CA PRO A 49 12.69 -6.54 12.77
C PRO A 49 12.05 -7.93 12.80
N LEU A 50 11.05 -8.13 11.97
CA LEU A 50 10.35 -9.40 11.85
C LEU A 50 11.25 -10.46 11.21
N THR A 51 11.88 -11.27 12.03
CA THR A 51 12.66 -12.43 11.58
C THR A 51 11.80 -13.66 11.25
N VAL A 52 10.50 -13.64 11.56
CA VAL A 52 9.64 -14.84 11.58
C VAL A 52 8.40 -14.74 10.69
N PHE A 53 8.01 -13.55 10.24
CA PHE A 53 6.89 -13.39 9.32
C PHE A 53 7.42 -13.37 7.88
N HIS A 54 6.89 -14.17 7.04
CA HIS A 54 7.10 -14.37 5.61
C HIS A 54 8.31 -13.64 4.98
N PRO A 55 9.18 -14.33 4.20
CA PRO A 55 10.40 -13.74 3.61
C PRO A 55 10.17 -12.50 2.72
N SER A 56 8.92 -12.16 2.40
CA SER A 56 8.54 -10.95 1.66
C SER A 56 8.49 -9.67 2.48
N TYR A 57 8.69 -9.71 3.81
CA TYR A 57 8.67 -8.52 4.65
C TYR A 57 10.08 -8.09 5.08
N TRP A 58 10.88 -7.65 4.12
CA TRP A 58 12.26 -7.21 4.39
C TRP A 58 12.34 -6.05 5.41
N ASN A 59 11.42 -5.11 5.33
CA ASN A 59 11.37 -3.93 6.19
C ASN A 59 10.14 -3.91 7.10
N ALA A 60 9.69 -5.08 7.55
CA ALA A 60 8.56 -5.15 8.46
C ALA A 60 9.03 -5.10 9.91
N TYR A 61 8.32 -4.33 10.73
CA TYR A 61 8.57 -4.14 12.15
C TYR A 61 7.35 -4.63 12.93
N LYS A 62 7.59 -5.23 14.09
CA LYS A 62 6.55 -5.70 14.98
C LYS A 62 6.37 -4.73 16.14
N ALA A 63 5.15 -4.21 16.32
CA ALA A 63 4.78 -3.46 17.50
C ALA A 63 4.55 -4.39 18.70
N GLU A 64 4.63 -3.86 19.92
CA GLU A 64 4.32 -4.61 21.14
C GLU A 64 2.91 -5.22 21.14
N SER A 65 1.95 -4.57 20.48
CA SER A 65 0.59 -5.06 20.23
C SER A 65 0.50 -6.29 19.35
N GLY A 66 1.60 -6.77 18.78
CA GLY A 66 1.62 -7.84 17.78
C GLY A 66 1.34 -7.39 16.35
N ALA A 67 0.91 -6.14 16.14
CA ALA A 67 0.77 -5.55 14.81
C ALA A 67 2.14 -5.33 14.16
N THR A 68 2.17 -5.33 12.85
CA THR A 68 3.39 -5.11 12.07
C THR A 68 3.16 -4.01 11.06
N PHE A 69 4.18 -3.22 10.75
CA PHE A 69 4.10 -2.24 9.68
C PHE A 69 5.28 -2.37 8.72
N SER A 70 5.06 -1.97 7.49
CA SER A 70 6.08 -1.98 6.44
C SER A 70 5.77 -0.94 5.38
N ILE A 71 6.76 -0.65 4.53
CA ILE A 71 6.55 0.12 3.31
C ILE A 71 6.24 -0.85 2.18
N ASP A 72 5.02 -0.78 1.64
CA ASP A 72 4.55 -1.71 0.61
C ASP A 72 4.81 -1.21 -0.82
N MET A 73 4.96 0.10 -0.99
CA MET A 73 5.27 0.72 -2.27
C MET A 73 6.07 2.01 -2.07
N VAL A 74 7.08 2.22 -2.91
CA VAL A 74 7.83 3.47 -2.99
C VAL A 74 7.85 3.94 -4.43
N ARG A 75 7.52 5.21 -4.64
CA ARG A 75 7.72 5.91 -5.92
C ARG A 75 8.68 7.06 -5.73
N VAL A 76 9.84 6.98 -6.38
CA VAL A 76 10.86 8.02 -6.42
C VAL A 76 10.78 8.73 -7.76
N LYS A 77 10.63 10.05 -7.74
CA LYS A 77 10.74 10.90 -8.91
C LYS A 77 12.21 11.18 -9.17
N LEU A 78 12.63 11.02 -10.42
CA LEU A 78 14.00 11.16 -10.86
C LEU A 78 14.15 12.36 -11.79
N SER A 79 15.24 13.09 -11.63
CA SER A 79 15.74 14.03 -12.61
C SER A 79 17.01 13.46 -13.21
N PHE A 80 17.03 13.21 -14.51
CA PHE A 80 18.20 12.65 -15.17
C PHE A 80 19.20 13.73 -15.54
N ILE A 81 20.46 13.37 -15.54
CA ILE A 81 21.54 14.16 -16.16
C ILE A 81 21.23 14.28 -17.65
N ASN A 82 21.56 15.42 -18.23
CA ASN A 82 21.27 15.69 -19.64
C ASN A 82 21.82 14.59 -20.57
N GLY A 83 20.97 14.11 -21.47
CA GLY A 83 21.27 12.98 -22.38
C GLY A 83 21.17 11.60 -21.75
N LYS A 84 21.03 11.48 -20.40
CA LYS A 84 20.95 10.17 -19.74
C LYS A 84 19.56 9.56 -19.81
N GLY A 85 18.51 10.36 -19.91
CA GLY A 85 17.16 9.85 -20.16
C GLY A 85 17.04 9.15 -21.51
N GLU A 86 17.59 9.73 -22.57
CA GLU A 86 17.67 9.11 -23.88
C GLU A 86 18.54 7.84 -23.88
N TRP A 87 19.66 7.88 -23.15
CA TRP A 87 20.50 6.70 -22.99
C TRP A 87 19.73 5.57 -22.28
N LEU A 88 19.00 5.86 -21.20
CA LEU A 88 18.19 4.88 -20.49
C LEU A 88 17.10 4.30 -21.39
N SER A 89 16.41 5.12 -22.16
CA SER A 89 15.40 4.70 -23.14
C SER A 89 15.92 3.63 -24.10
N THR A 90 17.18 3.79 -24.59
CA THR A 90 17.79 2.85 -25.51
C THR A 90 18.43 1.62 -24.84
N HIS A 91 18.78 1.70 -23.55
CA HIS A 91 19.50 0.65 -22.83
C HIS A 91 18.68 -0.08 -21.77
N ALA A 92 17.44 0.35 -21.46
CA ALA A 92 16.59 -0.28 -20.47
C ALA A 92 16.36 -1.78 -20.75
N GLN A 93 16.32 -2.18 -22.01
CA GLN A 93 16.23 -3.57 -22.45
C GLN A 93 17.43 -4.45 -22.05
N THR A 94 18.53 -3.87 -21.57
CA THR A 94 19.72 -4.60 -21.13
C THR A 94 19.71 -4.86 -19.61
N PHE A 95 18.66 -4.48 -18.91
CA PHE A 95 18.56 -4.75 -17.50
C PHE A 95 18.21 -6.21 -17.24
N ASP A 96 18.84 -6.78 -16.23
CA ASP A 96 18.67 -8.18 -15.83
C ASP A 96 17.34 -8.37 -15.11
N CYS A 97 16.42 -9.14 -15.69
CA CYS A 97 15.08 -9.42 -15.14
C CYS A 97 14.53 -10.72 -15.73
N ASP A 98 13.48 -11.28 -15.14
CA ASP A 98 12.83 -12.50 -15.63
C ASP A 98 12.08 -12.24 -16.94
N SER A 99 11.35 -11.14 -16.97
CA SER A 99 10.70 -10.64 -18.17
C SER A 99 10.60 -9.13 -18.13
N MET A 100 10.39 -8.55 -19.28
CA MET A 100 10.31 -7.10 -19.43
C MET A 100 9.19 -6.74 -20.39
N SER A 101 8.46 -5.69 -20.04
CA SER A 101 7.49 -5.08 -20.93
C SER A 101 7.74 -3.58 -21.02
N ALA A 102 7.51 -3.03 -22.19
CA ALA A 102 7.65 -1.60 -22.44
C ALA A 102 6.42 -1.07 -23.17
N TRP A 103 5.94 0.05 -22.74
CA TRP A 103 4.86 0.78 -23.42
C TRP A 103 5.32 2.18 -23.73
N THR A 104 5.20 2.56 -25.00
CA THR A 104 5.29 3.96 -25.40
C THR A 104 3.89 4.54 -25.35
N SER A 105 3.66 5.49 -24.49
CA SER A 105 2.36 6.13 -24.37
C SER A 105 2.05 6.89 -25.68
N LYS A 106 0.86 6.66 -26.22
CA LYS A 106 0.29 7.61 -27.19
C LYS A 106 0.18 8.95 -26.47
N ILE A 107 0.88 9.93 -27.00
CA ILE A 107 1.15 11.26 -26.46
C ILE A 107 -0.09 11.87 -25.79
N ARG A 108 -0.11 11.86 -24.45
CA ARG A 108 -1.10 12.62 -23.65
C ARG A 108 -0.32 13.57 -22.73
N PRO A 109 -0.62 14.87 -22.76
CA PRO A 109 -0.03 15.82 -21.83
C PRO A 109 -0.23 15.35 -20.37
N GLY A 110 0.83 15.45 -19.56
CA GLY A 110 0.82 15.01 -18.18
C GLY A 110 1.11 13.52 -17.95
N GLY A 111 1.37 12.75 -19.01
CA GLY A 111 1.74 11.33 -18.94
C GLY A 111 3.25 11.07 -19.12
N TRP A 112 3.63 9.82 -18.96
CA TRP A 112 4.99 9.35 -19.21
C TRP A 112 5.14 8.93 -20.67
N TYR A 113 6.28 9.26 -21.28
CA TYR A 113 6.56 8.92 -22.67
C TYR A 113 6.82 7.42 -22.82
N GLU A 114 7.68 6.86 -21.98
CA GLU A 114 7.96 5.44 -21.89
C GLU A 114 7.72 4.93 -20.48
N LEU A 115 7.15 3.75 -20.39
CA LEU A 115 6.96 3.02 -19.15
C LEU A 115 7.50 1.61 -19.32
N TRP A 116 8.52 1.27 -18.56
CA TRP A 116 9.14 -0.04 -18.48
C TRP A 116 8.68 -0.75 -17.23
N SER A 117 8.37 -2.04 -17.33
CA SER A 117 8.15 -2.93 -16.19
C SER A 117 9.15 -4.08 -16.27
N PHE A 118 9.89 -4.26 -15.20
CA PHE A 118 10.88 -5.34 -15.03
C PHE A 118 10.34 -6.31 -14.00
N GLU A 119 10.09 -7.56 -14.39
CA GLU A 119 9.65 -8.61 -13.47
C GLU A 119 10.87 -9.22 -12.77
N LEU A 120 10.79 -9.30 -11.44
CA LEU A 120 11.85 -9.80 -10.55
C LEU A 120 11.22 -10.79 -9.56
N GLY A 121 11.14 -12.06 -9.93
CA GLY A 121 10.42 -13.06 -9.13
C GLY A 121 8.95 -12.69 -8.97
N ASP A 122 8.50 -12.59 -7.73
CA ASP A 122 7.10 -12.26 -7.38
C ASP A 122 6.80 -10.75 -7.36
N SER A 123 7.69 -9.94 -7.90
CA SER A 123 7.55 -8.49 -7.91
C SER A 123 7.92 -7.89 -9.23
N SER A 124 7.47 -6.65 -9.44
CA SER A 124 7.85 -5.84 -10.57
C SER A 124 8.41 -4.48 -10.13
N VAL A 125 9.30 -3.95 -10.95
CA VAL A 125 9.83 -2.59 -10.84
C VAL A 125 9.36 -1.82 -12.05
N ALA A 126 8.70 -0.68 -11.84
CA ALA A 126 8.30 0.21 -12.91
C ALA A 126 9.29 1.37 -13.04
N LEU A 127 9.75 1.64 -14.25
CA LEU A 127 10.61 2.78 -14.60
C LEU A 127 9.92 3.61 -15.68
N GLY A 128 9.56 4.85 -15.33
CA GLY A 128 9.06 5.81 -16.30
C GLY A 128 10.18 6.73 -16.81
N ILE A 129 10.26 6.93 -18.11
CA ILE A 129 11.25 7.79 -18.76
C ILE A 129 10.54 8.78 -19.67
N GLY A 130 10.95 10.04 -19.59
CA GLY A 130 10.37 11.12 -20.38
C GLY A 130 8.99 11.52 -19.89
N PHE A 131 8.81 12.77 -19.55
CA PHE A 131 7.51 13.32 -19.13
C PHE A 131 6.94 14.19 -20.24
N MET A 132 5.69 13.94 -20.62
CA MET A 132 4.98 14.73 -21.61
C MET A 132 4.49 16.04 -20.99
N GLU A 133 5.12 17.14 -21.34
CA GLU A 133 4.72 18.46 -20.89
C GLU A 133 3.39 18.92 -21.52
N PRO A 134 2.70 19.89 -20.93
CA PRO A 134 1.47 20.47 -21.53
C PRO A 134 1.65 20.97 -22.96
N SER A 135 2.89 21.38 -23.34
CA SER A 135 3.29 21.78 -24.68
C SER A 135 3.43 20.63 -25.68
N CYS A 136 3.10 19.39 -25.28
CA CYS A 136 3.31 18.17 -26.06
C CYS A 136 4.79 17.88 -26.38
N LYS A 137 5.73 18.49 -25.65
CA LYS A 137 7.15 18.15 -25.73
C LYS A 137 7.50 17.09 -24.70
N VAL A 138 8.32 16.13 -25.11
CA VAL A 138 8.85 15.11 -24.19
C VAL A 138 10.07 15.67 -23.47
N ASN A 139 10.00 15.71 -22.14
CA ASN A 139 11.15 16.06 -21.32
C ASN A 139 11.83 14.77 -20.83
N MET A 140 12.84 14.32 -21.55
CA MET A 140 13.60 13.10 -21.25
C MET A 140 14.42 13.20 -19.96
N ASN A 141 14.62 14.40 -19.41
CA ASN A 141 15.33 14.58 -18.16
C ASN A 141 14.45 14.28 -16.91
N ARG A 142 13.23 13.83 -17.12
CA ARG A 142 12.32 13.45 -16.03
C ARG A 142 11.98 11.97 -16.10
N GLY A 143 11.97 11.32 -14.93
CA GLY A 143 11.56 9.94 -14.79
C GLY A 143 11.00 9.63 -13.41
N PHE A 144 10.67 8.38 -13.21
CA PHE A 144 10.38 7.83 -11.89
C PHE A 144 10.77 6.36 -11.83
N ILE A 145 11.02 5.86 -10.64
CA ILE A 145 11.06 4.44 -10.34
C ILE A 145 10.02 4.12 -9.28
N GLU A 146 9.31 2.99 -9.42
CA GLU A 146 8.33 2.51 -8.47
C GLU A 146 8.53 1.03 -8.21
N PHE A 147 8.53 0.63 -6.95
CA PHE A 147 8.77 -0.74 -6.53
C PHE A 147 8.22 -1.01 -5.12
N ASN A 148 8.04 -2.30 -4.80
CA ASN A 148 7.74 -2.74 -3.44
C ASN A 148 9.05 -3.13 -2.74
N PRO A 149 9.54 -2.36 -1.74
CA PRO A 149 10.81 -2.65 -1.07
C PRO A 149 10.85 -4.04 -0.44
N ASN A 150 9.74 -4.48 0.16
CA ASN A 150 9.65 -5.79 0.82
C ASN A 150 9.87 -6.96 -0.14
N LYS A 151 9.51 -6.78 -1.42
CA LYS A 151 9.59 -7.82 -2.43
C LYS A 151 10.92 -7.81 -3.19
N VAL A 152 11.49 -6.63 -3.44
CA VAL A 152 12.66 -6.50 -4.33
C VAL A 152 13.99 -6.42 -3.58
N ALA A 153 14.01 -6.04 -2.29
CA ALA A 153 15.25 -5.79 -1.56
C ALA A 153 16.16 -7.03 -1.44
N GLY A 154 15.59 -8.24 -1.48
CA GLY A 154 16.32 -9.49 -1.50
C GLY A 154 16.87 -9.90 -2.87
N ASP A 155 16.46 -9.27 -3.96
CA ASP A 155 16.86 -9.62 -5.31
C ASP A 155 18.10 -8.83 -5.76
N LYS A 156 19.20 -9.51 -6.06
CA LYS A 156 20.44 -8.90 -6.53
C LYS A 156 20.28 -8.15 -7.86
N ARG A 157 19.31 -8.55 -8.69
CA ARG A 157 19.03 -7.90 -9.98
C ARG A 157 18.45 -6.52 -9.76
N PHE A 158 17.62 -6.33 -8.73
CA PHE A 158 17.11 -5.01 -8.33
C PHE A 158 18.28 -4.07 -7.96
N TRP A 159 19.25 -4.52 -7.18
CA TRP A 159 20.40 -3.71 -6.82
C TRP A 159 21.26 -3.34 -8.03
N ARG A 160 21.50 -4.30 -8.96
CA ARG A 160 22.19 -4.01 -10.24
C ARG A 160 21.44 -3.01 -11.10
N LEU A 161 20.09 -3.03 -11.09
CA LEU A 161 19.27 -2.04 -11.76
C LEU A 161 19.51 -0.66 -11.15
N LEU A 162 19.49 -0.54 -9.83
CA LEU A 162 19.77 0.72 -9.12
C LEU A 162 21.20 1.21 -9.39
N GLU A 163 22.21 0.34 -9.36
CA GLU A 163 23.60 0.68 -9.68
C GLU A 163 23.78 1.24 -11.09
N LYS A 164 23.03 0.73 -12.05
CA LYS A 164 23.04 1.25 -13.43
C LYS A 164 22.24 2.56 -13.57
N LEU A 165 21.20 2.72 -12.77
CA LEU A 165 20.31 3.88 -12.82
C LEU A 165 20.91 5.09 -12.08
N ALA A 166 21.53 4.89 -10.91
CA ALA A 166 22.04 5.94 -10.06
C ALA A 166 23.00 6.91 -10.78
N PRO A 167 23.98 6.46 -11.59
CA PRO A 167 24.86 7.37 -12.33
C PRO A 167 24.15 8.22 -13.39
N CYS A 168 22.91 7.90 -13.72
CA CYS A 168 22.10 8.66 -14.68
C CYS A 168 21.26 9.75 -14.01
N VAL A 169 21.16 9.73 -12.67
CA VAL A 169 20.29 10.61 -11.88
C VAL A 169 21.08 11.78 -11.34
N SER A 170 20.58 12.99 -11.53
CA SER A 170 21.12 14.22 -10.95
C SER A 170 20.43 14.62 -9.64
N HIS A 171 19.17 14.19 -9.48
CA HIS A 171 18.38 14.46 -8.30
C HIS A 171 17.25 13.45 -8.18
N ALA A 172 17.02 12.96 -6.95
CA ALA A 172 15.95 12.04 -6.61
C ALA A 172 15.08 12.64 -5.50
N ARG A 173 13.76 12.44 -5.60
CA ARG A 173 12.81 12.90 -4.61
C ARG A 173 11.70 11.88 -4.41
N LEU A 174 11.42 11.56 -3.16
CA LEU A 174 10.27 10.73 -2.83
C LEU A 174 8.99 11.40 -3.33
N LYS A 175 8.21 10.69 -4.14
CA LYS A 175 6.92 11.20 -4.64
C LYS A 175 5.77 10.69 -3.79
N ARG A 176 5.79 9.40 -3.48
CA ARG A 176 4.82 8.77 -2.59
C ARG A 176 5.36 7.46 -2.05
N PHE A 177 4.76 7.01 -0.97
CA PHE A 177 4.93 5.66 -0.45
C PHE A 177 3.61 5.13 0.10
N ASP A 178 3.46 3.83 0.14
CA ASP A 178 2.29 3.19 0.74
C ASP A 178 2.74 2.53 2.05
N LEU A 179 2.18 3.01 3.17
CA LEU A 179 2.38 2.44 4.49
C LEU A 179 1.38 1.31 4.69
N ALA A 180 1.87 0.11 4.90
CA ALA A 180 1.08 -1.07 5.23
C ALA A 180 1.17 -1.35 6.73
N TYR A 181 0.02 -1.57 7.36
CA TYR A 181 -0.11 -1.91 8.76
C TYR A 181 -0.93 -3.20 8.89
N ASP A 182 -0.29 -4.25 9.37
CA ASP A 182 -0.85 -5.59 9.44
C ASP A 182 -1.31 -5.91 10.87
N LEU A 183 -2.57 -6.24 11.01
CA LEU A 183 -3.20 -6.64 12.26
C LEU A 183 -3.43 -8.14 12.28
N PRO A 184 -3.04 -8.87 13.33
CA PRO A 184 -3.33 -10.29 13.49
C PRO A 184 -4.82 -10.50 13.90
N THR A 185 -5.72 -9.99 13.08
CA THR A 185 -7.16 -9.96 13.34
C THR A 185 -7.89 -10.31 12.06
N SER A 186 -9.02 -11.01 12.18
CA SER A 186 -9.87 -11.33 11.03
C SER A 186 -10.38 -10.06 10.34
N ARG A 187 -10.45 -10.08 9.03
CA ARG A 187 -11.02 -8.97 8.26
C ARG A 187 -12.48 -8.70 8.64
N LEU A 188 -13.21 -9.72 9.07
CA LEU A 188 -14.60 -9.60 9.54
C LEU A 188 -14.71 -8.86 10.88
N ASP A 189 -13.62 -8.84 11.64
CA ASP A 189 -13.53 -8.14 12.91
C ASP A 189 -12.92 -6.73 12.80
N CYS A 190 -12.65 -6.28 11.57
CA CYS A 190 -12.15 -4.94 11.27
C CYS A 190 -13.18 -4.15 10.48
N ARG A 191 -13.31 -2.87 10.80
CA ARG A 191 -14.19 -1.97 10.09
C ARG A 191 -13.54 -0.61 9.88
N LEU A 192 -13.61 -0.11 8.66
CA LEU A 192 -13.18 1.21 8.28
C LEU A 192 -14.31 2.22 8.50
N SER A 193 -14.10 3.21 9.34
CA SER A 193 -15.07 4.30 9.53
C SER A 193 -15.11 5.22 8.31
N LYS A 194 -16.31 5.63 7.92
CA LYS A 194 -16.50 6.59 6.84
C LYS A 194 -16.19 7.99 7.35
N ASP A 195 -15.36 8.70 6.63
CA ASP A 195 -15.07 10.10 6.88
C ASP A 195 -15.52 10.97 5.69
N ARG A 196 -14.93 12.15 5.51
CA ARG A 196 -15.26 13.05 4.39
C ARG A 196 -14.73 12.55 3.04
N ARG A 197 -13.85 11.56 3.03
CA ARG A 197 -13.31 10.96 1.80
C ARG A 197 -14.36 10.05 1.15
N MET A 198 -14.25 9.88 -0.16
CA MET A 198 -15.12 8.96 -0.89
C MET A 198 -14.91 7.53 -0.38
N TYR A 199 -15.98 6.89 0.04
CA TYR A 199 -15.97 5.52 0.53
C TYR A 199 -16.47 4.55 -0.54
N LYS A 200 -15.80 3.40 -0.65
CA LYS A 200 -16.22 2.28 -1.50
C LYS A 200 -15.95 0.97 -0.77
N SER A 201 -16.89 0.05 -0.84
CA SER A 201 -16.70 -1.34 -0.39
C SER A 201 -16.89 -2.29 -1.58
N VAL A 202 -16.05 -3.31 -1.66
CA VAL A 202 -16.13 -4.36 -2.67
C VAL A 202 -16.15 -5.70 -1.95
N ILE A 203 -17.14 -6.52 -2.28
CA ILE A 203 -17.31 -7.88 -1.78
C ILE A 203 -16.95 -8.82 -2.92
N GLY A 204 -15.91 -9.63 -2.72
CA GLY A 204 -15.45 -10.66 -3.66
C GLY A 204 -15.08 -11.91 -2.84
N ASN A 205 -13.85 -12.39 -2.96
CA ASN A 205 -13.31 -13.44 -2.09
C ASN A 205 -13.05 -12.96 -0.65
N GLY A 206 -13.54 -11.78 -0.29
CA GLY A 206 -13.43 -11.10 0.98
C GLY A 206 -13.96 -9.68 0.87
N ILE A 207 -14.00 -8.97 2.00
CA ILE A 207 -14.43 -7.57 2.04
C ILE A 207 -13.20 -6.68 1.92
N THR A 208 -13.18 -5.82 0.90
CA THR A 208 -12.19 -4.75 0.77
C THR A 208 -12.89 -3.40 0.85
N GLU A 209 -12.43 -2.56 1.76
CA GLU A 209 -12.95 -1.19 1.93
C GLU A 209 -11.90 -0.17 1.50
N TYR A 210 -12.36 0.94 0.96
CA TYR A 210 -11.53 2.01 0.44
C TYR A 210 -12.03 3.37 0.93
N LEU A 211 -11.09 4.28 1.24
CA LEU A 211 -11.37 5.71 1.41
C LEU A 211 -10.49 6.54 0.47
N GLY A 212 -11.06 7.58 -0.09
CA GLY A 212 -10.34 8.51 -0.97
C GLY A 212 -10.28 8.05 -2.42
N VAL A 213 -9.47 8.74 -3.18
CA VAL A 213 -9.26 8.48 -4.61
C VAL A 213 -7.99 7.66 -4.80
N LYS A 214 -8.08 6.59 -5.57
CA LYS A 214 -6.93 5.70 -5.84
C LYS A 214 -5.74 6.50 -6.38
N ASN A 215 -4.55 6.16 -5.92
CA ASN A 215 -3.27 6.78 -6.31
C ASN A 215 -3.08 8.23 -5.87
N THR A 216 -3.92 8.76 -4.98
CA THR A 216 -3.73 10.09 -4.38
C THR A 216 -3.34 9.97 -2.91
N PRO A 217 -2.58 10.92 -2.35
CA PRO A 217 -2.29 10.96 -0.92
C PRO A 217 -3.57 10.93 -0.09
N GLY A 218 -3.57 10.15 0.98
CA GLY A 218 -4.72 9.91 1.83
C GLY A 218 -5.66 8.78 1.34
N TYR A 219 -5.34 8.11 0.24
CA TYR A 219 -6.07 6.91 -0.15
C TYR A 219 -5.79 5.76 0.81
N VAL A 220 -6.86 5.11 1.25
CA VAL A 220 -6.79 3.98 2.19
C VAL A 220 -7.42 2.75 1.56
N LYS A 221 -6.85 1.59 1.87
CA LYS A 221 -7.39 0.27 1.54
C LYS A 221 -7.31 -0.62 2.78
N VAL A 222 -8.41 -1.28 3.14
CA VAL A 222 -8.47 -2.27 4.24
C VAL A 222 -8.99 -3.58 3.68
N TYR A 223 -8.20 -4.66 3.83
CA TYR A 223 -8.52 -5.94 3.21
C TYR A 223 -7.92 -7.13 3.95
N ASP A 224 -8.37 -8.34 3.57
CA ASP A 224 -7.85 -9.61 4.08
C ASP A 224 -6.51 -9.94 3.39
N LYS A 225 -5.42 -9.70 4.12
CA LYS A 225 -4.06 -9.98 3.62
C LYS A 225 -3.74 -11.47 3.67
N ALA A 226 -4.29 -12.20 4.62
CA ALA A 226 -4.09 -13.64 4.69
C ALA A 226 -4.71 -14.33 3.46
N ALA A 227 -5.93 -13.95 3.08
CA ALA A 227 -6.58 -14.47 1.88
C ALA A 227 -5.84 -14.07 0.60
N GLU A 228 -5.34 -12.82 0.49
CA GLU A 228 -4.54 -12.36 -0.66
C GLU A 228 -3.25 -13.17 -0.83
N MET A 229 -2.59 -13.52 0.27
CA MET A 229 -1.32 -14.25 0.27
C MET A 229 -1.49 -15.77 0.40
N HIS A 230 -2.70 -16.29 0.44
CA HIS A 230 -3.00 -17.71 0.66
C HIS A 230 -2.37 -18.27 1.95
N LEU A 231 -2.29 -17.45 3.00
CA LEU A 231 -1.75 -17.85 4.29
C LEU A 231 -2.83 -18.54 5.14
N SER A 232 -2.40 -19.52 5.94
CA SER A 232 -3.23 -20.05 7.02
C SER A 232 -3.28 -19.04 8.17
N GLY A 233 -4.48 -18.71 8.66
CA GLY A 233 -4.68 -17.77 9.75
C GLY A 233 -5.42 -16.51 9.34
N VAL A 234 -5.37 -15.49 10.20
CA VAL A 234 -6.08 -14.23 10.02
C VAL A 234 -5.09 -13.07 9.99
N LEU A 235 -5.22 -12.20 8.99
CA LEU A 235 -4.38 -11.03 8.84
C LEU A 235 -5.13 -9.96 8.07
N THR A 236 -5.46 -8.86 8.74
CA THR A 236 -6.06 -7.69 8.08
C THR A 236 -4.99 -6.65 7.83
N ARG A 237 -4.90 -6.14 6.61
CA ARG A 237 -4.00 -5.04 6.25
C ARG A 237 -4.75 -3.74 6.06
N ILE A 238 -4.19 -2.68 6.65
CA ILE A 238 -4.53 -1.29 6.40
C ILE A 238 -3.40 -0.68 5.60
N GLU A 239 -3.69 -0.21 4.39
CA GLU A 239 -2.73 0.51 3.55
C GLU A 239 -3.12 1.98 3.47
N LEU A 240 -2.16 2.88 3.71
CA LEU A 240 -2.31 4.32 3.54
C LEU A 240 -1.32 4.81 2.50
N THR A 241 -1.82 5.42 1.42
CA THR A 241 -0.97 6.13 0.45
C THR A 241 -0.56 7.48 1.00
N CYS A 242 0.73 7.68 1.21
CA CYS A 242 1.34 8.88 1.75
C CYS A 242 2.00 9.73 0.65
N ASP A 243 1.94 11.06 0.77
CA ASP A 243 2.77 11.94 -0.06
C ASP A 243 4.24 11.85 0.42
N GLY A 244 5.18 11.91 -0.51
CA GLY A 244 6.60 11.86 -0.17
C GLY A 244 7.11 13.05 0.66
N GLU A 245 6.36 14.14 0.67
CA GLU A 245 6.68 15.33 1.47
C GLU A 245 6.11 15.27 2.90
N TRP A 246 5.19 14.35 3.17
CA TRP A 246 4.59 14.23 4.49
C TRP A 246 5.63 13.89 5.55
N ASP A 247 5.52 14.57 6.68
CA ASP A 247 6.19 14.19 7.93
C ASP A 247 5.35 13.16 8.71
N ALA A 248 5.88 12.70 9.83
CA ALA A 248 5.20 11.71 10.68
C ALA A 248 3.86 12.23 11.22
N GLY A 249 3.78 13.52 11.57
CA GLY A 249 2.55 14.15 12.06
C GLY A 249 1.45 14.14 10.98
N GLN A 250 1.82 14.42 9.74
CA GLN A 250 0.89 14.38 8.60
C GLN A 250 0.44 12.95 8.30
N VAL A 251 1.32 11.96 8.39
CA VAL A 251 0.95 10.54 8.24
C VAL A 251 -0.08 10.14 9.31
N VAL A 252 0.16 10.48 10.58
CA VAL A 252 -0.78 10.21 11.68
C VAL A 252 -2.11 10.96 11.47
N ALA A 253 -2.07 12.22 11.04
CA ALA A 253 -3.26 13.02 10.80
C ALA A 253 -4.17 12.47 9.67
N HIS A 254 -3.60 11.74 8.72
CA HIS A 254 -4.34 11.11 7.61
C HIS A 254 -4.63 9.62 7.85
N TRP A 255 -4.18 9.08 8.99
CA TRP A 255 -4.46 7.69 9.36
C TRP A 255 -5.98 7.45 9.44
N PRO A 256 -6.50 6.36 8.87
CA PRO A 256 -7.91 6.09 8.90
C PRO A 256 -8.38 5.67 10.31
N GLN A 257 -9.63 5.95 10.60
CA GLN A 257 -10.27 5.37 11.78
C GLN A 257 -10.69 3.94 11.45
N VAL A 258 -9.96 2.97 11.98
CA VAL A 258 -10.27 1.55 11.86
C VAL A 258 -10.54 0.99 13.24
N HIS A 259 -11.66 0.32 13.38
CA HIS A 259 -11.99 -0.44 14.59
C HIS A 259 -11.63 -1.90 14.34
N ALA A 260 -10.88 -2.50 15.26
CA ALA A 260 -10.54 -3.91 15.23
C ALA A 260 -11.01 -4.58 16.52
N TRP A 261 -11.86 -5.57 16.39
CA TRP A 261 -12.43 -6.30 17.53
C TRP A 261 -11.63 -7.58 17.76
N HIS A 262 -11.28 -7.82 19.01
CA HIS A 262 -10.80 -9.13 19.40
C HIS A 262 -12.03 -10.01 19.65
N SER A 263 -12.39 -10.82 18.64
CA SER A 263 -13.33 -11.89 18.88
C SER A 263 -12.59 -13.03 19.53
N ASP A 264 -12.97 -13.36 20.76
CA ASP A 264 -12.66 -14.68 21.30
C ASP A 264 -13.43 -15.74 20.48
N GLU A 265 -13.00 -16.98 20.53
CA GLU A 265 -13.66 -18.10 19.84
C GLU A 265 -15.14 -18.29 20.27
N ASN A 266 -15.55 -17.65 21.35
CA ASN A 266 -16.89 -17.68 21.92
C ASN A 266 -17.79 -16.53 21.45
N THR A 267 -17.25 -15.54 20.72
CA THR A 267 -18.08 -14.46 20.18
C THR A 267 -18.95 -15.00 19.04
N ARG A 268 -20.25 -15.10 19.32
CA ARG A 268 -21.20 -15.61 18.32
C ARG A 268 -21.32 -14.66 17.14
N ASP A 269 -21.41 -15.21 15.93
CA ASP A 269 -21.50 -14.43 14.67
C ASP A 269 -22.58 -13.35 14.68
N TRP A 270 -23.70 -13.59 15.36
CA TRP A 270 -24.76 -12.60 15.45
C TRP A 270 -24.35 -11.36 16.26
N VAL A 271 -23.48 -11.51 17.30
CA VAL A 271 -22.95 -10.35 18.06
C VAL A 271 -22.11 -9.46 17.16
N ARG A 272 -21.31 -10.07 16.30
CA ARG A 272 -20.52 -9.34 15.28
C ARG A 272 -21.44 -8.59 14.33
N VAL A 273 -22.42 -9.27 13.74
CA VAL A 273 -23.35 -8.65 12.78
C VAL A 273 -24.11 -7.50 13.43
N VAL A 274 -24.70 -7.70 14.61
CA VAL A 274 -25.43 -6.67 15.33
C VAL A 274 -24.50 -5.54 15.74
N GLY A 275 -23.29 -5.84 16.22
CA GLY A 275 -22.30 -4.85 16.61
C GLY A 275 -21.89 -3.97 15.43
N ILE A 276 -21.60 -4.55 14.26
CA ILE A 276 -21.30 -3.79 13.03
C ILE A 276 -22.45 -2.87 12.64
N MET A 277 -23.69 -3.39 12.64
CA MET A 277 -24.88 -2.60 12.29
C MET A 277 -25.08 -1.42 13.25
N LEU A 278 -24.90 -1.63 14.55
CA LEU A 278 -25.05 -0.59 15.56
C LEU A 278 -23.90 0.42 15.52
N ALA A 279 -22.67 -0.04 15.23
CA ALA A 279 -21.55 0.86 15.03
C ALA A 279 -21.79 1.79 13.83
N GLU A 280 -22.33 1.28 12.72
CA GLU A 280 -22.71 2.11 11.57
C GLU A 280 -23.78 3.17 11.89
N LYS A 281 -24.73 2.80 12.72
CA LYS A 281 -25.76 3.73 13.17
C LYS A 281 -25.19 4.82 14.08
N SER A 282 -24.33 4.42 15.02
CA SER A 282 -23.66 5.35 15.93
C SER A 282 -22.82 6.40 15.17
N GLU A 283 -22.11 5.98 14.13
CA GLU A 283 -21.33 6.89 13.30
C GLU A 283 -22.20 7.89 12.50
N ARG A 284 -23.45 7.53 12.22
CA ARG A 284 -24.42 8.45 11.62
C ARG A 284 -25.06 9.40 12.65
N GLY A 285 -24.64 9.34 13.92
CA GLY A 285 -25.23 10.11 15.01
C GLY A 285 -26.59 9.59 15.48
N GLU A 286 -26.97 8.36 15.09
CA GLU A 286 -28.20 7.74 15.56
C GLU A 286 -28.00 7.22 16.98
N GLU A 287 -29.04 7.33 17.82
CA GLU A 287 -29.00 6.82 19.17
C GLU A 287 -29.10 5.27 19.17
N VAL A 288 -27.97 4.63 19.47
CA VAL A 288 -27.88 3.15 19.44
C VAL A 288 -28.27 2.51 20.77
N GLU A 289 -28.23 3.24 21.87
CA GLU A 289 -28.52 2.69 23.21
C GLU A 289 -29.95 2.18 23.31
N THR A 290 -30.90 2.83 22.71
CA THR A 290 -32.29 2.37 22.62
C THR A 290 -32.37 1.01 21.93
N LEU A 291 -31.64 0.84 20.80
CA LEU A 291 -31.60 -0.43 20.07
C LEU A 291 -30.91 -1.52 20.87
N ILE A 292 -29.85 -1.20 21.61
CA ILE A 292 -29.17 -2.14 22.50
C ILE A 292 -30.14 -2.60 23.59
N ASN A 293 -30.95 -1.69 24.13
CA ASN A 293 -31.91 -2.00 25.16
C ASN A 293 -33.10 -2.85 24.69
N MET A 294 -33.33 -2.95 23.38
CA MET A 294 -34.30 -3.90 22.80
C MET A 294 -33.74 -5.33 22.72
N LEU A 295 -32.43 -5.52 22.85
CA LEU A 295 -31.83 -6.85 22.92
C LEU A 295 -32.10 -7.54 24.24
N GLY A 296 -32.04 -8.86 24.22
CA GLY A 296 -32.13 -9.66 25.46
C GLY A 296 -31.04 -9.29 26.48
N TRP A 297 -31.32 -9.31 27.75
CA TRP A 297 -30.43 -8.85 28.82
C TRP A 297 -29.03 -9.50 28.80
N ARG A 298 -28.93 -10.77 28.36
CA ARG A 298 -27.67 -11.50 28.24
C ARG A 298 -26.81 -11.00 27.02
N SER A 299 -27.44 -10.39 26.07
CA SER A 299 -26.80 -9.93 24.82
C SER A 299 -26.27 -8.49 24.92
N ARG A 300 -26.94 -7.66 25.73
CA ARG A 300 -26.58 -6.22 25.89
C ARG A 300 -25.13 -6.00 26.30
N PRO A 301 -24.58 -6.68 27.31
CA PRO A 301 -23.18 -6.49 27.69
C PRO A 301 -22.24 -6.83 26.58
N LYS A 302 -22.46 -7.92 25.83
CA LYS A 302 -21.61 -8.38 24.74
C LYS A 302 -21.58 -7.39 23.59
N VAL A 303 -22.75 -6.83 23.25
CA VAL A 303 -22.82 -5.81 22.18
C VAL A 303 -22.18 -4.50 22.61
N ARG A 304 -22.36 -4.07 23.87
CA ARG A 304 -21.68 -2.89 24.41
C ARG A 304 -20.17 -3.05 24.46
N GLU A 305 -19.69 -4.22 24.83
CA GLU A 305 -18.27 -4.54 24.80
C GLU A 305 -17.74 -4.45 23.36
N TYR A 306 -18.45 -5.05 22.42
CA TYR A 306 -18.12 -4.98 21.00
C TYR A 306 -18.08 -3.54 20.47
N LEU A 307 -18.97 -2.65 20.91
CA LEU A 307 -19.01 -1.24 20.53
C LEU A 307 -17.93 -0.38 21.21
N ARG A 308 -17.35 -0.84 22.31
CA ARG A 308 -16.26 -0.15 23.03
C ARG A 308 -14.88 -0.45 22.47
N THR A 309 -14.81 -1.15 21.38
CA THR A 309 -13.54 -1.61 20.83
C THR A 309 -12.66 -0.43 20.44
N PRO A 310 -11.39 -0.48 20.81
CA PRO A 310 -10.47 0.62 20.52
C PRO A 310 -10.26 0.80 19.03
N MET A 311 -10.07 2.04 18.63
CA MET A 311 -9.55 2.36 17.31
C MET A 311 -8.14 1.83 17.16
N VAL A 312 -7.79 1.39 15.94
CA VAL A 312 -6.43 1.04 15.59
C VAL A 312 -5.65 2.34 15.39
N GLU A 313 -4.82 2.67 16.35
CA GLU A 313 -3.96 3.84 16.28
C GLU A 313 -2.64 3.49 15.58
N LEU A 314 -2.15 4.39 14.75
CA LEU A 314 -0.79 4.31 14.25
C LEU A 314 0.13 5.02 15.25
N PRO A 315 1.04 4.28 15.93
CA PRO A 315 1.98 4.92 16.84
C PRO A 315 2.82 5.97 16.11
N PRO A 316 3.07 7.16 16.71
CA PRO A 316 3.87 8.20 16.10
C PRO A 316 5.28 7.74 15.70
N ASP A 317 5.87 6.85 16.47
CA ASP A 317 7.19 6.27 16.19
C ASP A 317 7.17 5.38 14.95
N CYS A 318 6.07 4.64 14.73
CA CYS A 318 5.87 3.87 13.49
C CYS A 318 5.76 4.79 12.28
N ALA A 319 5.02 5.88 12.40
CA ALA A 319 4.91 6.87 11.33
C ALA A 319 6.27 7.52 11.03
N ALA A 320 7.04 7.86 12.05
CA ALA A 320 8.39 8.45 11.91
C ALA A 320 9.35 7.45 11.22
N ALA A 321 9.32 6.18 11.63
CA ALA A 321 10.13 5.13 11.01
C ALA A 321 9.76 4.93 9.54
N ALA A 322 8.47 4.89 9.23
CA ALA A 322 7.99 4.71 7.86
C ALA A 322 8.44 5.87 6.95
N VAL A 323 8.35 7.12 7.42
CA VAL A 323 8.82 8.30 6.68
C VAL A 323 10.34 8.25 6.48
N ALA A 324 11.11 7.91 7.52
CA ALA A 324 12.56 7.80 7.43
C ALA A 324 12.99 6.71 6.43
N GLU A 325 12.37 5.53 6.52
CA GLU A 325 12.63 4.41 5.62
C GLU A 325 12.29 4.77 4.17
N ALA A 326 11.11 5.33 3.93
CA ALA A 326 10.70 5.72 2.58
C ALA A 326 11.65 6.77 1.96
N ARG A 327 12.13 7.73 2.76
CA ARG A 327 13.10 8.74 2.32
C ARG A 327 14.49 8.15 2.07
N SER A 328 14.91 7.13 2.81
CA SER A 328 16.21 6.49 2.63
C SER A 328 16.41 5.92 1.22
N TRP A 329 15.32 5.59 0.54
CA TRP A 329 15.37 5.12 -0.84
C TRP A 329 15.81 6.20 -1.83
N CYS A 330 15.60 7.49 -1.53
CA CYS A 330 16.11 8.58 -2.38
C CYS A 330 17.63 8.73 -2.28
N ALA A 331 18.19 8.55 -1.09
CA ALA A 331 19.63 8.65 -0.87
C ALA A 331 20.45 7.58 -1.63
N ARG A 332 19.80 6.59 -2.21
CA ARG A 332 20.46 5.59 -3.05
C ARG A 332 20.77 6.09 -4.46
N PHE A 333 20.29 7.27 -4.82
CA PHE A 333 20.52 7.92 -6.10
C PHE A 333 21.44 9.17 -5.96
N GLU A 334 21.84 9.49 -4.74
CA GLU A 334 22.79 10.56 -4.42
C GLU A 334 24.21 9.98 -4.25
#